data_e1d4f10f5f1c14edfefa2a4fc1449f67
#
_entry.id   e1d4f10f5f1c14edfefa2a4fc1449f67
#
_cell.length_a   1.000
_cell.length_b   1.000
_cell.length_c   1.000
_cell.angle_alpha   90.00
_cell.angle_beta   90.00
_cell.angle_gamma   90.00
#
_symmetry.space_group_name_H-M   'P 1'
#
loop_
_entity.id
_entity.type
_entity.pdbx_description
1 polymer ?
#
loop_
_entity_poly.entity_id
_entity_poly.type
_entity_poly.pdbx_seq_one_letter_code
_entity_poly.pdbx_strand_id
1 'polypeptide(L)'
;MNKSVGFILLLLMFTNTMNAELANGKIEEFFIKNGIEERKIRIYYPNNNSVDGDTTFIIMNDGEELFLEKDSWRGRTWRIDKSFDELAKINKAPNVIIIAVQSAKKYKGKFFDNTRRYLELFPKEAIEFLPEGNKKKIYGMLADTDYPKFLVESVVPFVEGKFEINLDKNNLGIIGSSMGGLSALNTIIEYPDEFGFAGCLSTHWIGIKPWEYLLLPIRQRISGDQDTIDAIYEYVKENISTIQNHKVYFDRGTRGLDYLYKKPQESVDKLFFDNNINFETQVYKGHDHDPVDFGKRFIPAIEFLL
;
A
#
# COMPACT_ATOMS: atom_id res chain seq x y z
N MET A 1 -22.32 -22.05 -18.33
CA MET A 1 -20.89 -22.28 -18.03
C MET A 1 -20.73 -22.19 -16.52
N ASN A 2 -20.42 -23.32 -15.87
CA ASN A 2 -20.37 -23.41 -14.42
C ASN A 2 -19.11 -22.71 -13.91
N LYS A 3 -19.27 -21.61 -13.17
CA LYS A 3 -18.22 -21.05 -12.34
C LYS A 3 -18.07 -21.97 -11.12
N SER A 4 -16.98 -22.72 -11.05
CA SER A 4 -16.63 -23.49 -9.86
C SER A 4 -16.21 -22.47 -8.77
N VAL A 5 -17.11 -22.31 -7.80
CA VAL A 5 -16.85 -21.60 -6.55
C VAL A 5 -15.85 -22.44 -5.76
N GLY A 6 -14.59 -22.03 -5.74
CA GLY A 6 -13.57 -22.63 -4.89
C GLY A 6 -13.95 -22.39 -3.42
N PHE A 7 -14.13 -23.45 -2.66
CA PHE A 7 -14.40 -23.41 -1.23
C PHE A 7 -13.22 -22.77 -0.50
N ILE A 8 -13.39 -21.54 -0.01
CA ILE A 8 -12.46 -20.88 0.88
C ILE A 8 -12.70 -21.43 2.27
N LEU A 9 -11.76 -22.20 2.81
CA LEU A 9 -11.82 -22.70 4.19
C LEU A 9 -11.46 -21.54 5.13
N LEU A 10 -12.47 -20.97 5.77
CA LEU A 10 -12.35 -19.86 6.73
C LEU A 10 -11.96 -20.43 8.10
N LEU A 11 -10.76 -20.14 8.58
CA LEU A 11 -10.37 -20.41 9.97
C LEU A 11 -10.40 -19.10 10.75
N LEU A 12 -11.44 -18.88 11.55
CA LEU A 12 -11.53 -17.79 12.52
C LEU A 12 -10.62 -18.10 13.72
N MET A 13 -9.57 -17.32 13.92
CA MET A 13 -8.75 -17.40 15.14
C MET A 13 -8.57 -16.03 15.80
N PHE A 14 -9.07 -15.94 17.04
CA PHE A 14 -8.72 -15.02 18.13
C PHE A 14 -8.74 -13.51 17.89
N THR A 15 -9.90 -12.90 18.06
CA THR A 15 -10.12 -11.46 17.98
C THR A 15 -9.99 -10.70 19.30
N ASN A 16 -10.15 -11.35 20.46
CA ASN A 16 -10.42 -10.64 21.72
C ASN A 16 -9.25 -9.91 22.39
N THR A 17 -8.02 -10.42 22.29
CA THR A 17 -6.87 -9.78 22.98
C THR A 17 -6.30 -8.59 22.23
N MET A 18 -6.42 -8.55 20.92
CA MET A 18 -5.91 -7.45 20.09
C MET A 18 -6.79 -6.20 20.24
N ASN A 19 -8.10 -6.37 20.29
CA ASN A 19 -9.04 -5.25 20.39
C ASN A 19 -8.90 -4.46 21.69
N ALA A 20 -8.45 -5.10 22.77
CA ALA A 20 -8.21 -4.43 24.06
C ALA A 20 -7.00 -3.46 24.05
N GLU A 21 -6.11 -3.57 23.06
CA GLU A 21 -4.92 -2.72 22.92
C GLU A 21 -5.13 -1.56 21.94
N LEU A 22 -6.23 -1.56 21.17
CA LEU A 22 -6.57 -0.50 20.23
C LEU A 22 -7.12 0.73 20.93
N ALA A 23 -6.76 1.92 20.45
CA ALA A 23 -7.33 3.18 20.93
C ALA A 23 -8.78 3.36 20.46
N ASN A 24 -9.15 2.78 19.32
CA ASN A 24 -10.47 2.89 18.71
C ASN A 24 -10.79 1.63 17.88
N GLY A 25 -12.07 1.28 17.77
CA GLY A 25 -12.56 0.25 16.85
C GLY A 25 -12.23 -1.19 17.25
N LYS A 26 -12.39 -2.09 16.29
CA LYS A 26 -12.08 -3.52 16.43
C LYS A 26 -11.41 -4.07 15.18
N ILE A 27 -10.69 -5.18 15.33
CA ILE A 27 -10.04 -5.92 14.24
C ILE A 27 -10.54 -7.36 14.23
N GLU A 28 -10.78 -7.87 13.03
CA GLU A 28 -10.96 -9.29 12.75
C GLU A 28 -9.80 -9.76 11.86
N GLU A 29 -9.20 -10.92 12.15
CA GLU A 29 -8.11 -11.48 11.38
C GLU A 29 -8.56 -12.67 10.53
N PHE A 30 -8.08 -12.71 9.29
CA PHE A 30 -8.34 -13.76 8.31
C PHE A 30 -7.05 -14.15 7.60
N PHE A 31 -7.07 -15.30 6.93
CA PHE A 31 -6.00 -15.77 6.09
C PHE A 31 -6.53 -16.12 4.71
N ILE A 32 -5.94 -15.53 3.68
CA ILE A 32 -6.27 -15.78 2.27
C ILE A 32 -5.08 -16.46 1.60
N LYS A 33 -5.34 -17.51 0.82
CA LYS A 33 -4.28 -18.17 0.06
C LYS A 33 -3.93 -17.34 -1.19
N ASN A 34 -2.64 -17.07 -1.36
CA ASN A 34 -2.06 -16.54 -2.59
C ASN A 34 -1.10 -17.61 -3.15
N GLY A 35 -1.60 -18.45 -4.05
CA GLY A 35 -0.85 -19.62 -4.50
C GLY A 35 -0.53 -20.58 -3.36
N ILE A 36 0.77 -20.75 -3.07
CA ILE A 36 1.28 -21.60 -1.96
C ILE A 36 1.37 -20.85 -0.63
N GLU A 37 1.18 -19.54 -0.60
CA GLU A 37 1.28 -18.73 0.61
C GLU A 37 -0.07 -18.40 1.20
N GLU A 38 -0.09 -18.35 2.54
CA GLU A 38 -1.18 -17.73 3.27
C GLU A 38 -0.82 -16.28 3.56
N ARG A 39 -1.70 -15.37 3.16
CA ARG A 39 -1.60 -13.95 3.44
C ARG A 39 -2.57 -13.59 4.55
N LYS A 40 -2.06 -12.99 5.63
CA LYS A 40 -2.91 -12.46 6.69
C LYS A 40 -3.60 -11.18 6.21
N ILE A 41 -4.89 -11.12 6.44
CA ILE A 41 -5.73 -9.95 6.22
C ILE A 41 -6.35 -9.55 7.55
N ARG A 42 -6.33 -8.27 7.87
CA ARG A 42 -7.05 -7.70 9.00
C ARG A 42 -8.12 -6.77 8.50
N ILE A 43 -9.33 -6.98 8.93
CA ILE A 43 -10.43 -6.05 8.71
C ILE A 43 -10.58 -5.22 9.98
N TYR A 44 -10.33 -3.93 9.85
CA TYR A 44 -10.46 -2.98 10.94
C TYR A 44 -11.73 -2.13 10.74
N TYR A 45 -12.52 -2.06 11.79
CA TYR A 45 -13.77 -1.33 11.89
C TYR A 45 -13.57 -0.10 12.79
N PRO A 46 -13.25 1.09 12.25
CA PRO A 46 -13.17 2.31 13.03
C PRO A 46 -14.49 2.57 13.74
N ASN A 47 -14.43 3.03 14.99
CA ASN A 47 -15.62 3.34 15.81
C ASN A 47 -16.64 2.18 15.95
N ASN A 48 -16.22 0.94 15.67
CA ASN A 48 -17.10 -0.23 15.57
C ASN A 48 -18.22 -0.06 14.54
N ASN A 49 -17.97 0.70 13.45
CA ASN A 49 -18.92 0.94 12.38
C ASN A 49 -19.48 -0.38 11.83
N SER A 50 -20.76 -0.35 11.47
CA SER A 50 -21.37 -1.36 10.61
C SER A 50 -21.21 -0.97 9.15
N VAL A 51 -21.20 -1.96 8.27
CA VAL A 51 -21.20 -1.73 6.83
C VAL A 51 -22.60 -1.37 6.37
N ASP A 52 -22.72 -0.33 5.57
CA ASP A 52 -23.93 0.14 4.91
C ASP A 52 -23.63 0.58 3.45
N GLY A 53 -24.64 1.10 2.76
CA GLY A 53 -24.51 1.49 1.35
C GLY A 53 -23.56 2.65 1.08
N ASP A 54 -23.21 3.44 2.10
CA ASP A 54 -22.32 4.60 2.00
C ASP A 54 -20.91 4.30 2.55
N THR A 55 -20.63 3.03 2.88
CA THR A 55 -19.33 2.63 3.43
C THR A 55 -18.26 2.60 2.35
N THR A 56 -17.17 3.30 2.56
CA THR A 56 -15.96 3.22 1.72
C THR A 56 -15.01 2.17 2.27
N PHE A 57 -14.46 1.34 1.39
CA PHE A 57 -13.45 0.35 1.73
C PHE A 57 -12.07 0.81 1.30
N ILE A 58 -11.09 0.64 2.17
CA ILE A 58 -9.72 1.03 1.88
C ILE A 58 -8.80 -0.16 2.10
N ILE A 59 -8.19 -0.67 1.04
CA ILE A 59 -7.10 -1.62 1.16
C ILE A 59 -5.85 -0.87 1.61
N MET A 60 -5.18 -1.34 2.65
CA MET A 60 -3.91 -0.77 3.10
C MET A 60 -2.80 -1.81 3.03
N ASN A 61 -1.75 -1.46 2.31
CA ASN A 61 -0.53 -2.28 2.17
C ASN A 61 0.26 -2.31 3.47
N ASP A 62 1.09 -3.34 3.65
CA ASP A 62 1.93 -3.54 4.85
C ASP A 62 1.10 -3.57 6.15
N GLY A 63 0.02 -4.34 6.14
CA GLY A 63 -0.98 -4.40 7.21
C GLY A 63 -0.44 -4.73 8.60
N GLU A 64 0.76 -5.30 8.71
CA GLU A 64 1.47 -5.54 9.96
C GLU A 64 1.95 -4.26 10.64
N GLU A 65 2.11 -3.15 9.88
CA GLU A 65 2.64 -1.89 10.40
C GLU A 65 1.58 -0.87 10.82
N LEU A 66 0.29 -1.20 10.68
CA LEU A 66 -0.78 -0.21 10.81
C LEU A 66 -1.26 0.02 12.25
N PHE A 67 -1.20 -1.00 13.12
CA PHE A 67 -1.90 -0.96 14.42
C PHE A 67 -0.97 -1.06 15.64
N LEU A 68 -0.43 -2.22 15.94
CA LEU A 68 0.26 -2.53 17.18
C LEU A 68 1.76 -2.75 16.99
N GLU A 69 2.56 -2.18 17.86
CA GLU A 69 4.02 -2.26 17.84
C GLU A 69 4.53 -3.72 17.86
N LYS A 70 3.85 -4.62 18.55
CA LYS A 70 4.22 -6.05 18.63
C LYS A 70 4.11 -6.80 17.30
N ASP A 71 3.33 -6.30 16.36
CA ASP A 71 3.12 -6.92 15.05
C ASP A 71 4.03 -6.35 13.97
N SER A 72 4.53 -5.15 14.21
CA SER A 72 5.29 -4.37 13.23
C SER A 72 6.77 -4.72 13.23
N TRP A 73 7.42 -4.43 12.11
CA TRP A 73 8.86 -4.50 12.02
C TRP A 73 9.50 -3.38 12.87
N ARG A 74 10.42 -3.74 13.75
CA ARG A 74 11.11 -2.82 14.69
C ARG A 74 10.21 -2.15 15.74
N GLY A 75 9.00 -2.62 15.97
CA GLY A 75 8.11 -2.05 16.98
C GLY A 75 7.64 -0.63 16.67
N ARG A 76 7.55 -0.25 15.39
CA ARG A 76 7.10 1.08 14.95
C ARG A 76 5.90 0.93 14.03
N THR A 77 4.85 1.71 14.25
CA THR A 77 3.58 1.55 13.56
C THR A 77 2.94 2.90 13.27
N TRP A 78 2.01 2.89 12.31
CA TRP A 78 1.22 4.08 11.97
C TRP A 78 0.24 4.44 13.08
N ARG A 79 -0.24 3.48 13.87
CA ARG A 79 -1.29 3.67 14.86
C ARG A 79 -2.53 4.35 14.26
N ILE A 80 -3.02 3.84 13.13
CA ILE A 80 -4.23 4.40 12.48
C ILE A 80 -5.45 4.32 13.39
N ASP A 81 -5.49 3.40 14.34
CA ASP A 81 -6.49 3.34 15.39
C ASP A 81 -6.55 4.63 16.22
N LYS A 82 -5.41 5.27 16.49
CA LYS A 82 -5.35 6.58 17.16
C LYS A 82 -5.81 7.71 16.25
N SER A 83 -5.48 7.66 14.96
CA SER A 83 -5.96 8.65 13.99
C SER A 83 -7.48 8.64 13.88
N PHE A 84 -8.11 7.46 13.85
CA PHE A 84 -9.56 7.36 13.87
C PHE A 84 -10.18 7.78 15.21
N ASP A 85 -9.51 7.56 16.34
CA ASP A 85 -9.90 8.07 17.64
C ASP A 85 -9.89 9.61 17.68
N GLU A 86 -8.86 10.24 17.11
CA GLU A 86 -8.76 11.69 16.97
C GLU A 86 -9.90 12.26 16.10
N LEU A 87 -10.16 11.66 14.93
CA LEU A 87 -11.26 12.06 14.06
C LEU A 87 -12.64 11.88 14.72
N ALA A 88 -12.85 10.80 15.48
CA ALA A 88 -14.08 10.57 16.21
C ALA A 88 -14.34 11.64 17.28
N LYS A 89 -13.31 12.04 18.03
CA LYS A 89 -13.42 13.07 19.06
C LYS A 89 -13.88 14.43 18.54
N ILE A 90 -13.61 14.72 17.26
CA ILE A 90 -14.03 15.97 16.61
C ILE A 90 -15.24 15.78 15.68
N ASN A 91 -15.92 14.63 15.73
CA ASN A 91 -17.06 14.24 14.89
C ASN A 91 -16.76 14.33 13.37
N LYS A 92 -15.54 13.96 12.95
CA LYS A 92 -15.10 13.89 11.56
C LYS A 92 -14.71 12.47 11.12
N ALA A 93 -15.03 11.46 11.91
CA ALA A 93 -14.69 10.08 11.56
C ALA A 93 -15.48 9.66 10.30
N PRO A 94 -14.80 9.27 9.23
CA PRO A 94 -15.46 8.82 8.01
C PRO A 94 -16.09 7.43 8.20
N ASN A 95 -17.08 7.13 7.37
CA ASN A 95 -17.67 5.79 7.31
C ASN A 95 -16.80 4.89 6.41
N VAL A 96 -15.80 4.28 7.00
CA VAL A 96 -14.83 3.44 6.29
C VAL A 96 -14.61 2.09 6.98
N ILE A 97 -14.20 1.11 6.19
CA ILE A 97 -13.63 -0.16 6.64
C ILE A 97 -12.23 -0.30 6.05
N ILE A 98 -11.25 -0.63 6.88
CA ILE A 98 -9.86 -0.81 6.44
C ILE A 98 -9.56 -2.29 6.27
N ILE A 99 -9.05 -2.65 5.11
CA ILE A 99 -8.60 -3.99 4.75
C ILE A 99 -7.07 -3.99 4.75
N ALA A 100 -6.48 -4.31 5.88
CA ALA A 100 -5.02 -4.31 6.07
C ALA A 100 -4.42 -5.62 5.54
N VAL A 101 -3.70 -5.53 4.44
CA VAL A 101 -3.07 -6.68 3.77
C VAL A 101 -1.61 -6.77 4.19
N GLN A 102 -1.24 -7.85 4.89
CA GLN A 102 0.13 -8.08 5.31
C GLN A 102 1.05 -8.27 4.10
N SER A 103 2.27 -7.74 4.17
CA SER A 103 3.31 -7.96 3.15
C SER A 103 3.71 -9.44 3.05
N ALA A 104 4.39 -9.83 1.97
CA ALA A 104 4.86 -11.20 1.77
C ALA A 104 5.63 -11.72 3.00
N LYS A 105 5.33 -12.94 3.43
CA LYS A 105 5.99 -13.52 4.60
C LYS A 105 7.51 -13.61 4.38
N LYS A 106 8.24 -13.23 5.42
CA LYS A 106 9.68 -13.45 5.49
C LYS A 106 9.99 -14.94 5.40
N TYR A 107 10.88 -15.35 4.51
CA TYR A 107 11.43 -16.70 4.53
C TYR A 107 12.23 -16.89 5.83
N LYS A 108 11.77 -17.76 6.70
CA LYS A 108 12.48 -18.11 7.93
C LYS A 108 13.94 -18.47 7.62
N GLY A 109 14.89 -17.69 8.16
CA GLY A 109 16.31 -18.00 8.17
C GLY A 109 17.12 -17.52 6.96
N LYS A 110 16.59 -16.66 6.07
CA LYS A 110 17.38 -16.11 4.96
C LYS A 110 17.63 -14.61 5.11
N PHE A 111 18.85 -14.19 4.81
CA PHE A 111 19.37 -12.82 4.92
C PHE A 111 18.63 -11.76 4.05
N PHE A 112 17.65 -12.17 3.22
CA PHE A 112 17.03 -11.36 2.16
C PHE A 112 15.51 -11.18 2.28
N ASP A 113 14.98 -11.15 3.48
CA ASP A 113 13.54 -11.10 3.73
C ASP A 113 12.82 -9.89 3.08
N ASN A 114 13.45 -8.71 3.04
CA ASN A 114 12.85 -7.52 2.45
C ASN A 114 12.83 -7.54 0.91
N THR A 115 13.63 -8.37 0.28
CA THR A 115 13.69 -8.47 -1.19
C THR A 115 12.34 -8.91 -1.76
N ARG A 116 11.68 -9.84 -1.10
CA ARG A 116 10.40 -10.37 -1.58
C ARG A 116 9.29 -9.32 -1.53
N ARG A 117 9.16 -8.58 -0.42
CA ARG A 117 8.22 -7.46 -0.32
C ARG A 117 8.50 -6.39 -1.39
N TYR A 118 9.77 -6.06 -1.61
CA TYR A 118 10.16 -5.09 -2.63
C TYR A 118 9.71 -5.53 -4.02
N LEU A 119 10.00 -6.78 -4.40
CA LEU A 119 9.66 -7.31 -5.72
C LEU A 119 8.16 -7.47 -5.94
N GLU A 120 7.44 -7.86 -4.89
CA GLU A 120 5.99 -8.00 -4.92
C GLU A 120 5.28 -6.65 -5.13
N LEU A 121 5.78 -5.59 -4.51
CA LEU A 121 5.18 -4.25 -4.56
C LEU A 121 5.74 -3.37 -5.68
N PHE A 122 6.75 -3.85 -6.42
CA PHE A 122 7.31 -3.14 -7.55
C PHE A 122 6.39 -3.28 -8.79
N PRO A 123 6.12 -2.19 -9.53
CA PRO A 123 5.36 -2.25 -10.79
C PRO A 123 6.04 -3.15 -11.80
N LYS A 124 5.43 -4.29 -12.11
CA LYS A 124 6.02 -5.29 -13.00
C LYS A 124 6.24 -4.74 -14.41
N GLU A 125 5.29 -3.98 -14.89
CA GLU A 125 5.30 -3.37 -16.21
C GLU A 125 6.38 -2.29 -16.34
N ALA A 126 6.78 -1.64 -15.23
CA ALA A 126 7.90 -0.69 -15.22
C ALA A 126 9.25 -1.34 -15.61
N ILE A 127 9.38 -2.66 -15.47
CA ILE A 127 10.57 -3.41 -15.84
C ILE A 127 10.89 -3.26 -17.34
N GLU A 128 9.86 -3.13 -18.17
CA GLU A 128 10.02 -2.96 -19.63
C GLU A 128 10.75 -1.66 -20.01
N PHE A 129 10.66 -0.65 -19.15
CA PHE A 129 11.34 0.63 -19.33
C PHE A 129 12.77 0.65 -18.79
N LEU A 130 13.24 -0.43 -18.15
CA LEU A 130 14.64 -0.54 -17.73
C LEU A 130 15.54 -0.76 -18.95
N PRO A 131 16.75 -0.16 -18.94
CA PRO A 131 17.76 -0.43 -19.96
C PRO A 131 18.10 -1.93 -20.06
N GLU A 132 18.34 -2.40 -21.28
CA GLU A 132 18.77 -3.79 -21.51
C GLU A 132 20.03 -4.13 -20.71
N GLY A 133 20.01 -5.27 -20.04
CA GLY A 133 21.14 -5.70 -19.23
C GLY A 133 20.78 -6.63 -18.07
N ASN A 134 21.74 -6.83 -17.20
CA ASN A 134 21.57 -7.76 -16.05
C ASN A 134 20.48 -7.31 -15.09
N LYS A 135 20.28 -6.00 -14.91
CA LYS A 135 19.23 -5.45 -14.03
C LYS A 135 17.84 -5.87 -14.52
N LYS A 136 17.53 -5.59 -15.80
CA LYS A 136 16.24 -5.97 -16.41
C LYS A 136 16.00 -7.48 -16.31
N LYS A 137 17.03 -8.30 -16.55
CA LYS A 137 16.96 -9.75 -16.40
C LYS A 137 16.66 -10.18 -14.96
N ILE A 138 17.35 -9.58 -13.96
CA ILE A 138 17.15 -9.90 -12.54
C ILE A 138 15.73 -9.54 -12.13
N TYR A 139 15.26 -8.34 -12.44
CA TYR A 139 13.88 -7.92 -12.13
C TYR A 139 12.86 -8.82 -12.83
N GLY A 140 13.05 -9.14 -14.12
CA GLY A 140 12.16 -10.04 -14.87
C GLY A 140 12.08 -11.46 -14.33
N MET A 141 13.19 -12.00 -13.77
CA MET A 141 13.18 -13.32 -13.10
C MET A 141 12.52 -13.30 -11.72
N LEU A 142 12.54 -12.15 -11.04
CA LEU A 142 12.09 -12.01 -9.67
C LEU A 142 10.64 -11.47 -9.58
N ALA A 143 10.13 -10.84 -10.64
CA ALA A 143 8.77 -10.30 -10.74
C ALA A 143 7.72 -11.41 -10.99
N ASP A 144 7.77 -12.46 -10.19
CA ASP A 144 6.90 -13.64 -10.31
C ASP A 144 5.56 -13.46 -9.56
N THR A 145 5.37 -12.32 -8.90
CA THR A 145 4.19 -12.03 -8.10
C THR A 145 3.46 -10.81 -8.65
N ASP A 146 2.24 -11.00 -9.06
CA ASP A 146 1.30 -9.96 -9.47
C ASP A 146 0.45 -9.58 -8.26
N TYR A 147 0.94 -8.63 -7.48
CA TYR A 147 0.25 -8.23 -6.24
C TYR A 147 -1.07 -7.49 -6.50
N PRO A 148 -1.19 -6.55 -7.45
CA PRO A 148 -2.48 -5.96 -7.80
C PRO A 148 -3.51 -7.01 -8.21
N LYS A 149 -3.13 -7.99 -9.00
CA LYS A 149 -3.98 -9.13 -9.37
C LYS A 149 -4.44 -9.94 -8.16
N PHE A 150 -3.53 -10.22 -7.21
CA PHE A 150 -3.91 -10.89 -5.96
C PHE A 150 -4.96 -10.09 -5.18
N LEU A 151 -4.85 -8.76 -5.13
CA LEU A 151 -5.85 -7.93 -4.49
C LEU A 151 -7.21 -8.10 -5.17
N VAL A 152 -7.27 -7.97 -6.49
CA VAL A 152 -8.53 -8.03 -7.27
C VAL A 152 -9.12 -9.44 -7.34
N GLU A 153 -8.30 -10.48 -7.52
CA GLU A 153 -8.82 -11.84 -7.69
C GLU A 153 -9.02 -12.62 -6.37
N SER A 154 -8.47 -12.14 -5.26
CA SER A 154 -8.55 -12.87 -3.98
C SER A 154 -9.05 -12.01 -2.83
N VAL A 155 -8.49 -10.80 -2.63
CA VAL A 155 -8.85 -9.97 -1.47
C VAL A 155 -10.21 -9.31 -1.68
N VAL A 156 -10.45 -8.67 -2.82
CA VAL A 156 -11.73 -8.02 -3.14
C VAL A 156 -12.89 -9.02 -3.09
N PRO A 157 -12.86 -10.18 -3.77
CA PRO A 157 -13.96 -11.15 -3.69
C PRO A 157 -14.19 -11.72 -2.29
N PHE A 158 -13.15 -11.83 -1.47
CA PHE A 158 -13.28 -12.23 -0.07
C PHE A 158 -14.07 -11.19 0.73
N VAL A 159 -13.76 -9.90 0.54
CA VAL A 159 -14.45 -8.79 1.23
C VAL A 159 -15.90 -8.68 0.75
N GLU A 160 -16.13 -8.76 -0.54
CA GLU A 160 -17.47 -8.76 -1.14
C GLU A 160 -18.35 -9.90 -0.59
N GLY A 161 -17.81 -11.12 -0.55
CA GLY A 161 -18.51 -12.27 -0.02
C GLY A 161 -18.76 -12.18 1.49
N LYS A 162 -17.85 -11.53 2.26
CA LYS A 162 -18.01 -11.33 3.70
C LYS A 162 -19.12 -10.34 4.05
N PHE A 163 -19.25 -9.27 3.28
CA PHE A 163 -20.18 -8.18 3.56
C PHE A 163 -21.44 -8.21 2.66
N GLU A 164 -21.50 -9.12 1.71
CA GLU A 164 -22.61 -9.24 0.74
C GLU A 164 -22.81 -7.93 -0.06
N ILE A 165 -21.67 -7.32 -0.51
CA ILE A 165 -21.63 -6.06 -1.25
C ILE A 165 -20.88 -6.24 -2.57
N ASN A 166 -20.99 -5.22 -3.44
CA ASN A 166 -20.13 -5.08 -4.61
C ASN A 166 -19.13 -3.95 -4.38
N LEU A 167 -17.85 -4.20 -4.66
CA LEU A 167 -16.78 -3.21 -4.58
C LEU A 167 -16.39 -2.77 -5.99
N ASP A 168 -16.28 -1.47 -6.17
CA ASP A 168 -15.79 -0.85 -7.39
C ASP A 168 -15.13 0.50 -7.08
N LYS A 169 -14.73 1.25 -8.11
CA LYS A 169 -14.08 2.55 -7.95
C LYS A 169 -14.89 3.62 -7.21
N ASN A 170 -16.18 3.41 -6.96
CA ASN A 170 -17.00 4.37 -6.21
C ASN A 170 -16.87 4.20 -4.71
N ASN A 171 -16.49 3.00 -4.26
CA ASN A 171 -16.44 2.67 -2.83
C ASN A 171 -15.17 1.93 -2.39
N LEU A 172 -14.18 1.74 -3.28
CA LEU A 172 -12.92 1.07 -2.98
C LEU A 172 -11.72 1.95 -3.33
N GLY A 173 -10.77 2.06 -2.40
CA GLY A 173 -9.47 2.70 -2.62
C GLY A 173 -8.32 1.93 -2.01
N ILE A 174 -7.10 2.40 -2.25
CA ILE A 174 -5.89 1.75 -1.76
C ILE A 174 -4.89 2.77 -1.20
N ILE A 175 -4.26 2.45 -0.06
CA ILE A 175 -3.26 3.31 0.59
C ILE A 175 -2.03 2.50 0.97
N GLY A 176 -0.86 3.09 0.83
CA GLY A 176 0.38 2.50 1.31
C GLY A 176 1.50 3.50 1.47
N SER A 177 2.61 3.06 2.04
CA SER A 177 3.82 3.89 2.14
C SER A 177 5.01 3.23 1.47
N SER A 178 5.97 4.05 1.06
CA SER A 178 7.21 3.53 0.46
C SER A 178 6.92 2.68 -0.77
N MET A 179 7.37 1.44 -0.79
CA MET A 179 7.00 0.46 -1.82
C MET A 179 5.49 0.21 -1.87
N GLY A 180 4.82 0.22 -0.70
CA GLY A 180 3.35 0.12 -0.63
C GLY A 180 2.65 1.31 -1.27
N GLY A 181 3.23 2.52 -1.20
CA GLY A 181 2.73 3.70 -1.90
C GLY A 181 2.90 3.60 -3.43
N LEU A 182 4.07 3.09 -3.88
CA LEU A 182 4.29 2.82 -5.29
C LEU A 182 3.32 1.75 -5.83
N SER A 183 3.10 0.69 -5.04
CA SER A 183 2.12 -0.35 -5.38
C SER A 183 0.69 0.17 -5.39
N ALA A 184 0.33 1.12 -4.50
CA ALA A 184 -1.00 1.73 -4.50
C ALA A 184 -1.26 2.49 -5.81
N LEU A 185 -0.29 3.30 -6.27
CA LEU A 185 -0.38 3.95 -7.57
C LEU A 185 -0.46 2.95 -8.72
N ASN A 186 0.38 1.91 -8.69
CA ASN A 186 0.37 0.85 -9.69
C ASN A 186 -0.99 0.13 -9.77
N THR A 187 -1.60 -0.14 -8.62
CA THR A 187 -2.89 -0.84 -8.55
C THR A 187 -4.01 -0.07 -9.24
N ILE A 188 -4.10 1.25 -9.06
CA ILE A 188 -5.12 2.06 -9.75
C ILE A 188 -4.82 2.23 -11.25
N ILE A 189 -3.55 2.14 -11.65
CA ILE A 189 -3.17 2.15 -13.07
C ILE A 189 -3.60 0.85 -13.76
N GLU A 190 -3.34 -0.30 -13.14
CA GLU A 190 -3.67 -1.61 -13.72
C GLU A 190 -5.16 -1.96 -13.63
N TYR A 191 -5.84 -1.51 -12.58
CA TYR A 191 -7.24 -1.82 -12.28
C TYR A 191 -8.08 -0.55 -12.04
N PRO A 192 -8.18 0.35 -13.05
CA PRO A 192 -8.82 1.66 -12.87
C PRO A 192 -10.34 1.61 -12.67
N ASP A 193 -10.98 0.51 -12.98
CA ASP A 193 -12.42 0.32 -12.75
C ASP A 193 -12.74 -0.28 -11.38
N GLU A 194 -11.73 -0.87 -10.71
CA GLU A 194 -11.88 -1.48 -9.39
C GLU A 194 -11.62 -0.47 -8.26
N PHE A 195 -10.64 0.44 -8.44
CA PHE A 195 -10.21 1.38 -7.39
C PHE A 195 -10.44 2.83 -7.84
N GLY A 196 -11.02 3.65 -6.97
CA GLY A 196 -11.31 5.07 -7.26
C GLY A 196 -10.23 6.05 -6.80
N PHE A 197 -9.37 5.64 -5.87
CA PHE A 197 -8.34 6.52 -5.33
C PHE A 197 -7.11 5.76 -4.81
N ALA A 198 -5.99 6.48 -4.75
CA ALA A 198 -4.76 5.98 -4.14
C ALA A 198 -4.13 6.98 -3.16
N GLY A 199 -3.73 6.50 -1.99
CA GLY A 199 -2.89 7.21 -1.04
C GLY A 199 -1.45 6.68 -1.08
N CYS A 200 -0.52 7.51 -1.53
CA CYS A 200 0.85 7.15 -1.86
C CYS A 200 1.83 7.89 -0.94
N LEU A 201 1.94 7.44 0.33
CA LEU A 201 2.76 8.12 1.33
C LEU A 201 4.25 7.78 1.16
N SER A 202 5.10 8.81 1.14
CA SER A 202 6.56 8.63 0.97
C SER A 202 6.92 7.62 -0.11
N THR A 203 6.32 7.74 -1.29
CA THR A 203 6.40 6.78 -2.40
C THR A 203 7.84 6.49 -2.78
N HIS A 204 8.18 5.20 -2.93
CA HIS A 204 9.54 4.76 -3.22
C HIS A 204 9.86 4.89 -4.71
N TRP A 205 10.25 6.07 -5.14
CA TRP A 205 10.56 6.37 -6.55
C TRP A 205 11.93 5.92 -7.04
N ILE A 206 12.87 5.59 -6.12
CA ILE A 206 14.31 5.60 -6.44
C ILE A 206 14.94 4.24 -6.70
N GLY A 207 14.19 3.14 -6.54
CA GLY A 207 14.77 1.81 -6.66
C GLY A 207 15.90 1.53 -5.64
N ILE A 208 16.42 0.31 -5.67
CA ILE A 208 17.55 -0.10 -4.83
C ILE A 208 18.57 -0.81 -5.72
N LYS A 209 19.82 -0.39 -5.68
CA LYS A 209 20.90 -1.07 -6.41
C LYS A 209 21.14 -2.48 -5.85
N PRO A 210 21.43 -3.48 -6.69
CA PRO A 210 21.60 -4.86 -6.23
C PRO A 210 22.57 -5.03 -5.07
N TRP A 211 23.69 -4.30 -5.04
CA TRP A 211 24.64 -4.38 -3.92
C TRP A 211 24.14 -3.70 -2.65
N GLU A 212 23.25 -2.72 -2.73
CA GLU A 212 22.63 -2.09 -1.57
C GLU A 212 21.73 -3.08 -0.83
N TYR A 213 21.06 -3.98 -1.54
CA TYR A 213 20.33 -5.10 -0.92
C TYR A 213 21.23 -5.98 -0.06
N LEU A 214 22.42 -6.30 -0.58
CA LEU A 214 23.39 -7.12 0.17
C LEU A 214 23.91 -6.43 1.42
N LEU A 215 23.92 -5.09 1.42
CA LEU A 215 24.47 -4.28 2.50
C LEU A 215 23.40 -3.72 3.44
N LEU A 216 22.10 -3.86 3.14
CA LEU A 216 21.00 -3.37 3.99
C LEU A 216 21.09 -3.80 5.46
N PRO A 217 21.53 -5.04 5.80
CA PRO A 217 21.69 -5.43 7.19
C PRO A 217 22.82 -4.66 7.93
N ILE A 218 23.81 -4.14 7.16
CA ILE A 218 25.02 -3.48 7.71
C ILE A 218 24.99 -1.97 7.48
N ARG A 219 24.42 -1.53 6.36
CA ARG A 219 24.35 -0.13 5.95
C ARG A 219 22.93 0.22 5.52
N GLN A 220 22.22 0.98 6.29
CA GLN A 220 20.89 1.50 5.95
C GLN A 220 20.99 2.76 5.04
N ARG A 221 21.92 2.77 4.08
CA ARG A 221 22.05 3.88 3.12
C ARG A 221 21.67 3.37 1.73
N ILE A 222 20.48 3.77 1.29
CA ILE A 222 20.03 3.63 -0.09
C ILE A 222 20.38 4.94 -0.81
N SER A 223 21.05 4.85 -1.95
CA SER A 223 21.39 6.01 -2.79
C SER A 223 20.44 6.19 -3.97
N GLY A 224 19.62 5.16 -4.23
CA GLY A 224 18.76 5.11 -5.41
C GLY A 224 19.52 4.77 -6.69
N ASP A 225 18.76 4.60 -7.75
CA ASP A 225 19.22 4.15 -9.04
C ASP A 225 18.48 4.90 -10.15
N GLN A 226 19.21 5.67 -10.96
CA GLN A 226 18.60 6.56 -11.94
C GLN A 226 17.80 5.78 -13.01
N ASP A 227 18.30 4.64 -13.49
CA ASP A 227 17.56 3.84 -14.49
C ASP A 227 16.21 3.39 -13.94
N THR A 228 16.15 3.06 -12.65
CA THR A 228 14.88 2.65 -11.99
C THR A 228 13.95 3.84 -11.78
N ILE A 229 14.49 5.02 -11.43
CA ILE A 229 13.71 6.27 -11.36
C ILE A 229 13.05 6.54 -12.72
N ASP A 230 13.84 6.52 -13.78
CA ASP A 230 13.40 6.80 -15.14
C ASP A 230 12.37 5.76 -15.61
N ALA A 231 12.60 4.48 -15.32
CA ALA A 231 11.68 3.40 -15.66
C ALA A 231 10.31 3.55 -14.97
N ILE A 232 10.28 3.85 -13.67
CA ILE A 232 9.04 4.11 -12.95
C ILE A 232 8.34 5.35 -13.52
N TYR A 233 9.08 6.43 -13.79
CA TYR A 233 8.50 7.66 -14.34
C TYR A 233 7.89 7.43 -15.73
N GLU A 234 8.61 6.77 -16.64
CA GLU A 234 8.10 6.49 -18.00
C GLU A 234 6.89 5.53 -17.93
N TYR A 235 6.90 4.53 -17.05
CA TYR A 235 5.75 3.67 -16.83
C TYR A 235 4.51 4.47 -16.41
N VAL A 236 4.63 5.35 -15.41
CA VAL A 236 3.52 6.20 -14.96
C VAL A 236 3.05 7.13 -16.06
N LYS A 237 3.97 7.72 -16.81
CA LYS A 237 3.69 8.64 -17.91
C LYS A 237 2.92 7.97 -19.06
N GLU A 238 3.33 6.78 -19.46
CA GLU A 238 2.65 6.02 -20.53
C GLU A 238 1.22 5.62 -20.13
N ASN A 239 0.97 5.46 -18.82
CA ASN A 239 -0.33 5.02 -18.29
C ASN A 239 -1.14 6.15 -17.62
N ILE A 240 -0.69 7.41 -17.68
CA ILE A 240 -1.33 8.52 -16.96
C ILE A 240 -2.81 8.71 -17.32
N SER A 241 -3.19 8.37 -18.55
CA SER A 241 -4.56 8.51 -19.02
C SER A 241 -5.55 7.54 -18.36
N THR A 242 -5.07 6.42 -17.82
CA THR A 242 -5.95 5.42 -17.17
C THR A 242 -6.55 5.94 -15.86
N ILE A 243 -5.87 6.89 -15.21
CA ILE A 243 -6.24 7.43 -13.90
C ILE A 243 -6.83 8.83 -13.94
N GLN A 244 -7.33 9.29 -15.10
CA GLN A 244 -7.92 10.63 -15.29
C GLN A 244 -9.05 10.99 -14.30
N ASN A 245 -9.81 10.00 -13.86
CA ASN A 245 -10.96 10.18 -12.98
C ASN A 245 -10.70 9.70 -11.54
N HIS A 246 -9.43 9.52 -11.17
CA HIS A 246 -9.04 9.08 -9.84
C HIS A 246 -8.57 10.23 -8.98
N LYS A 247 -8.69 10.08 -7.65
CA LYS A 247 -8.01 10.93 -6.68
C LYS A 247 -6.69 10.29 -6.26
N VAL A 248 -5.60 11.05 -6.27
CA VAL A 248 -4.29 10.54 -5.84
C VAL A 248 -3.66 11.49 -4.82
N TYR A 249 -3.35 10.97 -3.65
CA TYR A 249 -2.64 11.71 -2.62
C TYR A 249 -1.18 11.27 -2.55
N PHE A 250 -0.28 12.24 -2.55
CA PHE A 250 1.14 12.02 -2.30
C PHE A 250 1.61 12.79 -1.07
N ASP A 251 2.58 12.24 -0.39
CA ASP A 251 3.35 13.00 0.58
C ASP A 251 4.81 12.57 0.64
N ARG A 252 5.60 13.34 1.34
CA ARG A 252 6.94 12.96 1.78
C ARG A 252 7.37 13.78 2.97
N GLY A 253 8.30 13.23 3.75
CA GLY A 253 9.10 13.98 4.71
C GLY A 253 10.24 14.77 4.03
N THR A 254 11.17 15.26 4.85
CA THR A 254 12.37 15.98 4.37
C THR A 254 13.66 15.42 4.92
N ARG A 255 13.62 14.28 5.64
CA ARG A 255 14.77 13.64 6.29
C ARG A 255 14.91 12.19 5.81
N GLY A 256 16.06 11.61 6.11
CA GLY A 256 16.36 10.22 5.81
C GLY A 256 16.15 9.88 4.34
N LEU A 257 15.45 8.78 4.08
CA LEU A 257 15.16 8.29 2.72
C LEU A 257 14.24 9.26 1.96
N ASP A 258 13.29 9.90 2.64
CA ASP A 258 12.35 10.85 2.03
C ASP A 258 13.03 12.07 1.40
N TYR A 259 14.25 12.42 1.85
CA TYR A 259 15.05 13.46 1.20
C TYR A 259 15.36 13.14 -0.28
N LEU A 260 15.60 11.87 -0.58
CA LEU A 260 15.92 11.42 -1.94
C LEU A 260 14.69 11.43 -2.87
N TYR A 261 13.48 11.41 -2.32
CA TYR A 261 12.24 11.40 -3.10
C TYR A 261 11.86 12.78 -3.64
N LYS A 262 12.51 13.84 -3.19
CA LYS A 262 12.15 15.21 -3.59
C LYS A 262 12.06 15.38 -5.11
N LYS A 263 13.16 15.12 -5.83
CA LYS A 263 13.20 15.34 -7.28
C LYS A 263 12.27 14.41 -8.06
N PRO A 264 12.27 13.09 -7.83
CA PRO A 264 11.30 12.21 -8.49
C PRO A 264 9.84 12.63 -8.24
N GLN A 265 9.47 12.98 -7.00
CA GLN A 265 8.13 13.44 -6.68
C GLN A 265 7.78 14.72 -7.44
N GLU A 266 8.67 15.72 -7.47
CA GLU A 266 8.45 16.96 -8.23
C GLU A 266 8.23 16.69 -9.74
N SER A 267 8.88 15.66 -10.31
CA SER A 267 8.66 15.26 -11.70
C SER A 267 7.28 14.63 -11.89
N VAL A 268 6.86 13.78 -10.96
CA VAL A 268 5.53 13.16 -10.98
C VAL A 268 4.44 14.21 -10.74
N ASP A 269 4.62 15.12 -9.80
CA ASP A 269 3.69 16.23 -9.55
C ASP A 269 3.46 17.06 -10.82
N LYS A 270 4.55 17.37 -11.53
CA LYS A 270 4.46 18.10 -12.81
C LYS A 270 3.71 17.27 -13.86
N LEU A 271 3.97 15.98 -13.97
CA LEU A 271 3.29 15.09 -14.90
C LEU A 271 1.78 15.05 -14.61
N PHE A 272 1.39 14.94 -13.35
CA PHE A 272 -0.01 14.90 -12.91
C PHE A 272 -0.70 16.23 -13.19
N PHE A 273 -0.04 17.35 -12.89
CA PHE A 273 -0.55 18.70 -13.18
C PHE A 273 -0.76 18.92 -14.69
N ASP A 274 0.23 18.58 -15.51
CA ASP A 274 0.18 18.74 -16.97
C ASP A 274 -0.94 17.90 -17.61
N ASN A 275 -1.36 16.82 -16.97
CA ASN A 275 -2.43 15.92 -17.43
C ASN A 275 -3.77 16.12 -16.71
N ASN A 276 -3.92 17.17 -15.89
CA ASN A 276 -5.14 17.50 -15.15
C ASN A 276 -5.66 16.34 -14.25
N ILE A 277 -4.77 15.55 -13.65
CA ILE A 277 -5.15 14.55 -12.67
C ILE A 277 -5.59 15.24 -11.37
N ASN A 278 -6.61 14.72 -10.71
CA ASN A 278 -7.02 15.19 -9.39
C ASN A 278 -6.06 14.64 -8.31
N PHE A 279 -5.09 15.46 -7.90
CA PHE A 279 -4.10 15.03 -6.91
C PHE A 279 -3.74 16.13 -5.92
N GLU A 280 -3.20 15.71 -4.79
CA GLU A 280 -2.58 16.57 -3.79
C GLU A 280 -1.21 16.02 -3.41
N THR A 281 -0.22 16.90 -3.23
CA THR A 281 1.10 16.54 -2.71
C THR A 281 1.45 17.40 -1.51
N GLN A 282 1.77 16.75 -0.37
CA GLN A 282 2.15 17.41 0.88
C GLN A 282 3.61 17.14 1.26
N VAL A 283 4.31 18.18 1.78
CA VAL A 283 5.70 18.07 2.24
C VAL A 283 5.80 18.37 3.73
N TYR A 284 6.15 17.36 4.52
CA TYR A 284 6.23 17.45 5.97
C TYR A 284 7.66 17.70 6.46
N LYS A 285 7.96 18.96 6.78
CA LYS A 285 9.28 19.36 7.23
C LYS A 285 9.68 18.66 8.54
N GLY A 286 10.84 18.01 8.53
CA GLY A 286 11.37 17.31 9.69
C GLY A 286 10.93 15.88 9.86
N HIS A 287 9.91 15.41 9.12
CA HIS A 287 9.50 14.01 9.11
C HIS A 287 10.51 13.15 8.35
N ASP A 288 10.63 11.90 8.79
CA ASP A 288 11.50 10.88 8.23
C ASP A 288 10.70 9.78 7.53
N HIS A 289 11.40 8.87 6.86
CA HIS A 289 10.84 7.65 6.26
C HIS A 289 10.59 6.59 7.34
N ASP A 290 9.51 6.76 8.08
CA ASP A 290 9.27 5.99 9.29
C ASP A 290 7.76 5.77 9.55
N PRO A 291 7.33 4.56 9.97
CA PRO A 291 5.92 4.26 10.21
C PRO A 291 5.21 5.23 11.17
N VAL A 292 5.90 5.74 12.19
CA VAL A 292 5.31 6.72 13.12
C VAL A 292 5.02 8.04 12.41
N ASP A 293 5.92 8.47 11.52
CA ASP A 293 5.72 9.71 10.75
C ASP A 293 4.67 9.50 9.65
N PHE A 294 4.55 8.31 9.06
CA PHE A 294 3.44 7.98 8.15
C PHE A 294 2.09 8.08 8.87
N GLY A 295 1.99 7.54 10.09
CA GLY A 295 0.77 7.63 10.89
C GLY A 295 0.32 9.06 11.19
N LYS A 296 1.27 9.98 11.50
CA LYS A 296 0.98 11.41 11.70
C LYS A 296 0.45 12.12 10.43
N ARG A 297 0.72 11.55 9.26
CA ARG A 297 0.33 12.10 7.95
C ARG A 297 -0.93 11.43 7.38
N PHE A 298 -1.47 10.44 8.09
CA PHE A 298 -2.60 9.66 7.63
C PHE A 298 -3.91 10.46 7.55
N ILE A 299 -4.20 11.32 8.55
CA ILE A 299 -5.43 12.13 8.57
C ILE A 299 -5.55 13.04 7.35
N PRO A 300 -4.53 13.87 6.99
CA PRO A 300 -4.60 14.68 5.76
C PRO A 300 -4.85 13.85 4.49
N ALA A 301 -4.24 12.65 4.39
CA ALA A 301 -4.48 11.76 3.26
C ALA A 301 -5.95 11.33 3.17
N ILE A 302 -6.54 10.91 4.30
CA ILE A 302 -7.95 10.51 4.39
C ILE A 302 -8.89 11.68 4.08
N GLU A 303 -8.62 12.88 4.61
CA GLU A 303 -9.45 14.07 4.36
C GLU A 303 -9.47 14.49 2.90
N PHE A 304 -8.39 14.29 2.14
CA PHE A 304 -8.36 14.56 0.71
C PHE A 304 -9.05 13.45 -0.11
N LEU A 305 -8.80 12.18 0.24
CA LEU A 305 -9.24 11.04 -0.57
C LEU A 305 -10.74 10.77 -0.46
N LEU A 306 -11.34 11.00 0.71
CA LEU A 306 -12.77 10.80 0.96
C LEU A 306 -13.58 12.08 0.79
#